data_be280a776188d439e129b8cf1b5511ba
#
_entry.id   be280a776188d439e129b8cf1b5511ba
#
_cell.length_a   1.000
_cell.length_b   1.000
_cell.length_c   1.000
_cell.angle_alpha   90.00
_cell.angle_beta   90.00
_cell.angle_gamma   90.00
#
_symmetry.space_group_name_H-M   'P 1'
#
loop_
_entity.id
_entity.type
_entity.pdbx_description
1 polymer ?
#
loop_
_entity_poly.entity_id
_entity_poly.type
_entity_poly.pdbx_seq_one_letter_code
_entity_poly.pdbx_strand_id
1 'polypeptide(L)'
;MGTVYVFFADGFEEIEAFTSVDVMRRAGLKVEMITVTPDEIVTGAHGVPVLCDKNIVNCDFFDADLIVLPGGMPGAATLGECDDLRKLIVRFAEENKPIAAICAAPMVLGKLGLLKGRKATCYPGFDNFLEGAEYTAAMVEKDGNIITGKGPGAAMEFALAVVELLQGK
;
A
#
# COMPACT_ATOMS: atom_id res chain seq x y z
N MET A 1 -18.70 -6.62 4.54
CA MET A 1 -17.25 -6.38 4.44
C MET A 1 -16.95 -5.95 3.02
N GLY A 2 -16.25 -4.85 2.86
CA GLY A 2 -15.94 -4.28 1.56
C GLY A 2 -14.69 -4.90 0.93
N THR A 3 -14.11 -4.21 0.00
CA THR A 3 -12.98 -4.67 -0.81
C THR A 3 -11.68 -4.02 -0.37
N VAL A 4 -10.60 -4.80 -0.34
CA VAL A 4 -9.23 -4.31 -0.21
C VAL A 4 -8.67 -4.09 -1.60
N TYR A 5 -8.15 -2.91 -1.87
CA TYR A 5 -7.52 -2.58 -3.15
C TYR A 5 -6.01 -2.49 -2.99
N VAL A 6 -5.28 -3.31 -3.75
CA VAL A 6 -3.82 -3.29 -3.81
C VAL A 6 -3.41 -2.68 -5.14
N PHE A 7 -2.60 -1.62 -5.11
CA PHE A 7 -2.24 -0.85 -6.30
C PHE A 7 -0.89 -1.26 -6.86
N PHE A 8 -0.85 -1.46 -8.17
CA PHE A 8 0.32 -1.95 -8.91
C PHE A 8 0.78 -0.93 -9.94
N ALA A 9 2.09 -0.74 -10.03
CA ALA A 9 2.77 -0.03 -11.10
C ALA A 9 4.03 -0.81 -11.48
N ASP A 10 4.54 -0.64 -12.69
CA ASP A 10 5.77 -1.30 -13.11
C ASP A 10 6.91 -1.00 -12.12
N GLY A 11 7.66 -2.03 -11.75
CA GLY A 11 8.71 -1.94 -10.74
C GLY A 11 8.22 -2.13 -9.30
N PHE A 12 7.00 -2.67 -9.10
CA PHE A 12 6.55 -3.06 -7.76
C PHE A 12 7.41 -4.20 -7.19
N GLU A 13 7.53 -4.28 -5.86
CA GLU A 13 8.24 -5.38 -5.20
C GLU A 13 7.35 -6.61 -5.11
N GLU A 14 7.74 -7.69 -5.78
CA GLU A 14 6.95 -8.92 -5.88
C GLU A 14 6.64 -9.54 -4.53
N ILE A 15 7.64 -9.66 -3.65
CA ILE A 15 7.45 -10.25 -2.32
C ILE A 15 6.39 -9.49 -1.54
N GLU A 16 6.44 -8.17 -1.55
CA GLU A 16 5.51 -7.32 -0.79
C GLU A 16 4.10 -7.37 -1.36
N ALA A 17 3.97 -7.22 -2.67
CA ALA A 17 2.67 -7.19 -3.33
C ALA A 17 1.96 -8.54 -3.26
N PHE A 18 2.65 -9.62 -3.64
CA PHE A 18 2.03 -10.94 -3.70
C PHE A 18 1.78 -11.53 -2.31
N THR A 19 2.67 -11.31 -1.34
CA THR A 19 2.44 -11.72 0.04
C THR A 19 1.18 -11.02 0.59
N SER A 20 1.04 -9.73 0.37
CA SER A 20 -0.14 -8.99 0.81
C SER A 20 -1.43 -9.53 0.19
N VAL A 21 -1.44 -9.72 -1.14
CA VAL A 21 -2.62 -10.24 -1.83
C VAL A 21 -2.96 -11.66 -1.37
N ASP A 22 -1.97 -12.57 -1.31
CA ASP A 22 -2.19 -13.96 -0.97
C ASP A 22 -2.67 -14.11 0.49
N VAL A 23 -1.98 -13.48 1.43
CA VAL A 23 -2.35 -13.56 2.86
C VAL A 23 -3.76 -13.03 3.10
N MET A 24 -4.10 -11.89 2.52
CA MET A 24 -5.43 -11.31 2.69
C MET A 24 -6.53 -12.18 2.06
N ARG A 25 -6.28 -12.76 0.88
CA ARG A 25 -7.22 -13.69 0.25
C ARG A 25 -7.38 -14.97 1.07
N ARG A 26 -6.30 -15.52 1.64
CA ARG A 26 -6.36 -16.67 2.56
C ARG A 26 -7.18 -16.36 3.81
N ALA A 27 -7.16 -15.12 4.27
CA ALA A 27 -7.97 -14.67 5.41
C ALA A 27 -9.46 -14.46 5.04
N GLY A 28 -9.84 -14.71 3.78
CA GLY A 28 -11.22 -14.57 3.33
C GLY A 28 -11.62 -13.14 2.94
N LEU A 29 -10.66 -12.23 2.83
CA LEU A 29 -10.93 -10.87 2.38
C LEU A 29 -11.11 -10.84 0.86
N LYS A 30 -12.02 -9.99 0.39
CA LYS A 30 -12.13 -9.67 -1.02
C LYS A 30 -10.99 -8.72 -1.39
N VAL A 31 -10.06 -9.14 -2.24
CA VAL A 31 -8.89 -8.37 -2.63
C VAL A 31 -8.86 -8.21 -4.14
N GLU A 32 -8.76 -6.97 -4.61
CA GLU A 32 -8.60 -6.65 -6.02
C GLU A 32 -7.24 -5.99 -6.27
N MET A 33 -6.56 -6.44 -7.32
CA MET A 33 -5.32 -5.88 -7.82
C MET A 33 -5.64 -4.83 -8.87
N ILE A 34 -5.22 -3.59 -8.63
CA ILE A 34 -5.53 -2.44 -9.47
C ILE A 34 -4.25 -1.90 -10.09
N THR A 35 -4.19 -1.82 -11.42
CA THR A 35 -3.08 -1.14 -12.08
C THR A 35 -3.36 0.36 -12.23
N VAL A 36 -2.32 1.16 -12.06
CA VAL A 36 -2.34 2.60 -12.35
C VAL A 36 -1.73 2.92 -13.72
N THR A 37 -1.24 1.89 -14.43
CA THR A 37 -0.67 2.03 -15.77
C THR A 37 -1.73 1.82 -16.84
N PRO A 38 -1.48 2.22 -18.11
CA PRO A 38 -2.42 1.94 -19.21
C PRO A 38 -2.62 0.45 -19.49
N ASP A 39 -1.62 -0.39 -19.17
CA ASP A 39 -1.66 -1.83 -19.43
C ASP A 39 -2.26 -2.59 -18.25
N GLU A 40 -2.98 -3.68 -18.54
CA GLU A 40 -3.52 -4.59 -17.53
C GLU A 40 -2.43 -5.48 -16.93
N ILE A 41 -1.36 -5.76 -17.69
CA ILE A 41 -0.20 -6.52 -17.22
C ILE A 41 0.83 -5.55 -16.69
N VAL A 42 1.24 -5.77 -15.45
CA VAL A 42 2.24 -4.97 -14.75
C VAL A 42 3.41 -5.86 -14.38
N THR A 43 4.64 -5.39 -14.56
CA THR A 43 5.84 -6.19 -14.30
C THR A 43 6.57 -5.67 -13.07
N GLY A 44 6.85 -6.57 -12.14
CA GLY A 44 7.57 -6.25 -10.91
C GLY A 44 9.04 -5.90 -11.13
N ALA A 45 9.68 -5.39 -10.08
CA ALA A 45 11.09 -4.99 -10.10
C ALA A 45 12.04 -6.14 -10.43
N HIS A 46 11.63 -7.38 -10.22
CA HIS A 46 12.39 -8.59 -10.49
C HIS A 46 11.85 -9.38 -11.68
N GLY A 47 11.08 -8.74 -12.55
CA GLY A 47 10.66 -9.28 -13.83
C GLY A 47 9.44 -10.19 -13.80
N VAL A 48 8.69 -10.28 -12.70
CA VAL A 48 7.48 -11.11 -12.62
C VAL A 48 6.28 -10.31 -13.12
N PRO A 49 5.66 -10.71 -14.24
CA PRO A 49 4.45 -10.05 -14.72
C PRO A 49 3.23 -10.52 -13.95
N VAL A 50 2.25 -9.64 -13.79
CA VAL A 50 0.96 -9.96 -13.21
C VAL A 50 -0.15 -9.31 -14.01
N LEU A 51 -1.23 -10.04 -14.23
CA LEU A 51 -2.47 -9.50 -14.78
C LEU A 51 -3.30 -8.95 -13.62
N CYS A 52 -3.48 -7.63 -13.60
CA CYS A 52 -4.32 -6.98 -12.60
C CYS A 52 -5.80 -7.22 -12.88
N ASP A 53 -6.62 -7.16 -11.83
CA ASP A 53 -8.06 -7.38 -11.94
C ASP A 53 -8.76 -6.23 -12.66
N LYS A 54 -8.31 -4.98 -12.41
CA LYS A 54 -8.90 -3.76 -12.99
C LYS A 54 -7.86 -2.67 -13.19
N ASN A 55 -8.21 -1.71 -14.04
CA ASN A 55 -7.48 -0.44 -14.14
C ASN A 55 -8.14 0.61 -13.26
N ILE A 56 -7.35 1.47 -12.63
CA ILE A 56 -7.83 2.52 -11.72
C ILE A 56 -8.90 3.42 -12.36
N VAL A 57 -8.80 3.67 -13.66
CA VAL A 57 -9.77 4.53 -14.38
C VAL A 57 -11.16 3.92 -14.49
N ASN A 58 -11.29 2.61 -14.26
CA ASN A 58 -12.55 1.87 -14.32
C ASN A 58 -13.14 1.59 -12.93
N CYS A 59 -12.60 2.18 -11.88
CA CYS A 59 -13.02 1.94 -10.51
C CYS A 59 -13.65 3.18 -9.91
N ASP A 60 -14.69 3.00 -9.10
CA ASP A 60 -15.30 4.06 -8.29
C ASP A 60 -14.92 3.98 -6.80
N PHE A 61 -14.46 2.82 -6.35
CA PHE A 61 -14.01 2.55 -4.98
C PHE A 61 -15.09 2.75 -3.89
N PHE A 62 -16.37 2.69 -4.23
CA PHE A 62 -17.43 2.85 -3.23
C PHE A 62 -17.43 1.77 -2.16
N ASP A 63 -17.03 0.56 -2.51
CA ASP A 63 -16.95 -0.59 -1.61
C ASP A 63 -15.58 -0.75 -0.95
N ALA A 64 -14.68 0.22 -1.09
CA ALA A 64 -13.32 0.12 -0.59
C ALA A 64 -13.26 0.27 0.93
N ASP A 65 -12.71 -0.74 1.60
CA ASP A 65 -12.47 -0.72 3.04
C ASP A 65 -11.02 -0.39 3.39
N LEU A 66 -10.07 -0.69 2.51
CA LEU A 66 -8.65 -0.47 2.74
C LEU A 66 -7.89 -0.33 1.43
N ILE A 67 -6.87 0.50 1.44
CA ILE A 67 -5.89 0.68 0.36
C ILE A 67 -4.55 0.10 0.81
N VAL A 68 -3.90 -0.68 -0.07
CA VAL A 68 -2.54 -1.19 0.15
C VAL A 68 -1.62 -0.71 -0.97
N LEU A 69 -0.50 -0.13 -0.57
CA LEU A 69 0.55 0.35 -1.47
C LEU A 69 1.82 -0.49 -1.28
N PRO A 70 2.12 -1.42 -2.20
CA PRO A 70 3.40 -2.12 -2.18
C PRO A 70 4.56 -1.18 -2.50
N GLY A 71 5.75 -1.55 -2.07
CA GLY A 71 6.97 -0.83 -2.39
C GLY A 71 7.59 -1.27 -3.72
N GLY A 72 8.90 -1.17 -3.79
CA GLY A 72 9.66 -1.33 -5.01
C GLY A 72 9.82 -0.03 -5.78
N MET A 73 10.89 0.07 -6.55
CA MET A 73 11.16 1.25 -7.38
C MET A 73 11.34 0.82 -8.84
N PRO A 74 10.81 1.57 -9.80
CA PRO A 74 10.12 2.84 -9.66
C PRO A 74 8.63 2.74 -9.27
N GLY A 75 8.11 1.55 -8.97
CA GLY A 75 6.68 1.33 -8.70
C GLY A 75 6.09 2.30 -7.69
N ALA A 76 6.73 2.45 -6.52
CA ALA A 76 6.24 3.36 -5.49
C ALA A 76 6.24 4.83 -5.93
N ALA A 77 7.25 5.25 -6.68
CA ALA A 77 7.30 6.60 -7.23
C ALA A 77 6.15 6.84 -8.22
N THR A 78 5.89 5.87 -9.09
CA THR A 78 4.78 5.93 -10.05
C THR A 78 3.43 6.00 -9.35
N LEU A 79 3.23 5.22 -8.28
CA LEU A 79 2.02 5.33 -7.46
C LEU A 79 1.86 6.75 -6.89
N GLY A 80 2.95 7.34 -6.40
CA GLY A 80 2.94 8.71 -5.87
C GLY A 80 2.66 9.79 -6.90
N GLU A 81 2.89 9.52 -8.18
CA GLU A 81 2.65 10.45 -9.28
C GLU A 81 1.25 10.28 -9.91
N CYS A 82 0.52 9.24 -9.56
CA CYS A 82 -0.81 8.99 -10.08
C CYS A 82 -1.84 9.90 -9.40
N ASP A 83 -2.39 10.86 -10.14
CA ASP A 83 -3.36 11.83 -9.59
C ASP A 83 -4.62 11.16 -9.03
N ASP A 84 -5.16 10.17 -9.74
CA ASP A 84 -6.37 9.47 -9.31
C ASP A 84 -6.13 8.73 -7.98
N LEU A 85 -4.96 8.11 -7.83
CA LEU A 85 -4.60 7.43 -6.60
C LEU A 85 -4.38 8.43 -5.45
N ARG A 86 -3.70 9.54 -5.69
CA ARG A 86 -3.51 10.58 -4.67
C ARG A 86 -4.85 11.11 -4.15
N LYS A 87 -5.79 11.39 -5.05
CA LYS A 87 -7.14 11.83 -4.66
C LYS A 87 -7.85 10.78 -3.81
N LEU A 88 -7.73 9.51 -4.18
CA LEU A 88 -8.31 8.41 -3.41
C LEU A 88 -7.68 8.31 -2.01
N ILE A 89 -6.36 8.41 -1.91
CA ILE A 89 -5.64 8.37 -0.63
C ILE A 89 -6.10 9.53 0.28
N VAL A 90 -6.18 10.74 -0.26
CA VAL A 90 -6.63 11.91 0.50
C VAL A 90 -8.07 11.71 0.99
N ARG A 91 -8.96 11.22 0.13
CA ARG A 91 -10.33 10.90 0.51
C ARG A 91 -10.40 9.89 1.65
N PHE A 92 -9.59 8.82 1.57
CA PHE A 92 -9.50 7.82 2.64
C PHE A 92 -9.05 8.43 3.97
N ALA A 93 -8.04 9.30 3.92
CA ALA A 93 -7.56 9.99 5.10
C ALA A 93 -8.64 10.89 5.72
N GLU A 94 -9.37 11.65 4.90
CA GLU A 94 -10.47 12.52 5.35
C GLU A 94 -11.63 11.72 5.95
N GLU A 95 -11.92 10.54 5.39
CA GLU A 95 -12.95 9.63 5.88
C GLU A 95 -12.46 8.73 7.04
N ASN A 96 -11.21 8.89 7.44
CA ASN A 96 -10.56 8.08 8.47
C ASN A 96 -10.56 6.58 8.18
N LYS A 97 -10.48 6.23 6.89
CA LYS A 97 -10.40 4.84 6.42
C LYS A 97 -8.96 4.33 6.43
N PRO A 98 -8.76 3.01 6.61
CA PRO A 98 -7.41 2.43 6.69
C PRO A 98 -6.60 2.55 5.40
N ILE A 99 -5.32 2.85 5.57
CA ILE A 99 -4.32 2.88 4.50
C ILE A 99 -3.08 2.12 4.99
N ALA A 100 -2.55 1.24 4.15
CA ALA A 100 -1.34 0.48 4.45
C ALA A 100 -0.30 0.67 3.34
N ALA A 101 0.95 0.90 3.72
CA ALA A 101 2.05 1.10 2.77
C ALA A 101 3.34 0.47 3.30
N ILE A 102 4.13 -0.14 2.44
CA ILE A 102 5.34 -0.87 2.83
C ILE A 102 6.55 -0.46 2.01
N CYS A 103 7.73 -0.53 2.61
CA CYS A 103 9.04 -0.35 1.98
C CYS A 103 9.24 1.10 1.50
N ALA A 104 9.29 1.34 0.20
CA ALA A 104 9.38 2.69 -0.36
C ALA A 104 8.03 3.41 -0.38
N ALA A 105 6.92 2.70 -0.33
CA ALA A 105 5.58 3.28 -0.52
C ALA A 105 5.12 4.23 0.60
N PRO A 106 5.57 4.12 1.87
CA PRO A 106 5.23 5.14 2.87
C PRO A 106 5.61 6.56 2.47
N MET A 107 6.59 6.76 1.57
CA MET A 107 6.91 8.09 1.05
C MET A 107 5.73 8.77 0.35
N VAL A 108 4.84 7.98 -0.25
CA VAL A 108 3.62 8.50 -0.89
C VAL A 108 2.74 9.19 0.15
N LEU A 109 2.56 8.54 1.29
CA LEU A 109 1.79 9.10 2.41
C LEU A 109 2.50 10.29 3.05
N GLY A 110 3.83 10.20 3.20
CA GLY A 110 4.65 11.27 3.76
C GLY A 110 4.58 12.54 2.93
N LYS A 111 4.69 12.42 1.62
CA LYS A 111 4.60 13.56 0.69
C LYS A 111 3.22 14.23 0.68
N LEU A 112 2.17 13.50 1.05
CA LEU A 112 0.81 14.03 1.19
C LEU A 112 0.55 14.61 2.58
N GLY A 113 1.54 14.60 3.48
CA GLY A 113 1.41 15.13 4.82
C GLY A 113 0.61 14.26 5.79
N LEU A 114 0.34 13.01 5.43
CA LEU A 114 -0.54 12.12 6.20
C LEU A 114 0.16 11.43 7.37
N LEU A 115 1.49 11.51 7.46
CA LEU A 115 2.28 10.87 8.51
C LEU A 115 2.73 11.83 9.61
N LYS A 116 2.37 13.10 9.53
CA LYS A 116 2.74 14.10 10.54
C LYS A 116 2.19 13.73 11.91
N GLY A 117 3.10 13.67 12.90
CA GLY A 117 2.76 13.30 14.28
C GLY A 117 2.47 11.82 14.50
N ARG A 118 2.69 10.99 13.49
CA ARG A 118 2.46 9.54 13.57
C ARG A 118 3.77 8.77 13.64
N LYS A 119 3.73 7.62 14.30
CA LYS A 119 4.80 6.64 14.19
C LYS A 119 4.69 5.93 12.85
N ALA A 120 5.83 5.80 12.17
CA ALA A 120 5.89 5.15 10.87
C ALA A 120 7.23 4.47 10.64
N THR A 121 7.22 3.49 9.77
CA THR A 121 8.43 2.82 9.28
C THR A 121 8.44 2.79 7.76
N CYS A 122 9.59 2.55 7.18
CA CYS A 122 9.78 2.39 5.75
C CYS A 122 11.10 1.66 5.49
N TYR A 123 11.41 1.44 4.22
CA TYR A 123 12.71 0.92 3.83
C TYR A 123 13.82 1.92 4.19
N PRO A 124 14.97 1.46 4.73
CA PRO A 124 16.09 2.35 5.05
C PRO A 124 16.49 3.23 3.87
N GLY A 125 16.63 4.52 4.13
CA GLY A 125 16.95 5.53 3.12
C GLY A 125 15.72 6.28 2.57
N PHE A 126 14.49 5.83 2.88
CA PHE A 126 13.25 6.53 2.50
C PHE A 126 12.65 7.36 3.64
N ASP A 127 13.23 7.29 4.82
CA ASP A 127 12.74 8.01 6.01
C ASP A 127 12.71 9.53 5.83
N ASN A 128 13.56 10.09 4.97
CA ASN A 128 13.56 11.51 4.65
C ASN A 128 12.25 12.00 4.01
N PHE A 129 11.48 11.08 3.42
CA PHE A 129 10.19 11.40 2.79
C PHE A 129 9.00 11.31 3.76
N LEU A 130 9.23 10.85 4.99
CA LEU A 130 8.19 10.73 6.01
C LEU A 130 8.10 12.03 6.82
N GLU A 131 7.78 13.12 6.16
CA GLU A 131 7.78 14.46 6.75
C GLU A 131 6.91 14.52 8.01
N GLY A 132 7.52 14.92 9.13
CA GLY A 132 6.84 15.10 10.40
C GLY A 132 6.50 13.81 11.16
N ALA A 133 6.86 12.65 10.62
CA ALA A 133 6.64 11.36 11.28
C ALA A 133 7.74 11.06 12.32
N GLU A 134 7.39 10.27 13.32
CA GLU A 134 8.37 9.59 14.17
C GLU A 134 8.80 8.30 13.49
N TYR A 135 9.95 8.32 12.82
CA TYR A 135 10.50 7.13 12.14
C TYR A 135 11.07 6.15 13.18
N THR A 136 10.49 4.96 13.25
CA THR A 136 10.85 3.97 14.28
C THR A 136 11.81 2.89 13.81
N ALA A 137 11.97 2.70 12.50
CA ALA A 137 12.69 1.59 11.87
C ALA A 137 12.17 0.20 12.29
N ALA A 138 10.97 0.11 12.85
CA ALA A 138 10.34 -1.16 13.19
C ALA A 138 9.98 -1.95 11.94
N MET A 139 9.76 -3.25 12.08
CA MET A 139 9.30 -4.09 10.98
C MET A 139 7.91 -3.66 10.50
N VAL A 140 7.01 -3.39 11.43
CA VAL A 140 5.66 -2.88 11.15
C VAL A 140 5.32 -1.82 12.20
N GLU A 141 4.71 -0.72 11.76
CA GLU A 141 4.09 0.28 12.63
C GLU A 141 2.61 0.40 12.32
N LYS A 142 1.82 0.40 13.37
CA LYS A 142 0.38 0.66 13.30
C LYS A 142 0.07 1.87 14.16
N ASP A 143 -0.35 2.95 13.53
CA ASP A 143 -0.74 4.18 14.22
C ASP A 143 -2.13 4.61 13.72
N GLY A 144 -3.13 4.37 14.57
CA GLY A 144 -4.51 4.60 14.20
C GLY A 144 -4.94 3.74 13.00
N ASN A 145 -5.35 4.39 11.94
CA ASN A 145 -5.79 3.76 10.69
C ASN A 145 -4.69 3.61 9.64
N ILE A 146 -3.43 3.93 9.99
CA ILE A 146 -2.31 3.81 9.05
C ILE A 146 -1.38 2.70 9.52
N ILE A 147 -1.07 1.78 8.60
CA ILE A 147 -0.08 0.71 8.80
C ILE A 147 1.07 0.95 7.83
N THR A 148 2.30 0.95 8.35
CA THR A 148 3.50 1.00 7.54
C THR A 148 4.37 -0.23 7.79
N GLY A 149 5.10 -0.68 6.78
CA GLY A 149 6.00 -1.83 6.84
C GLY A 149 7.39 -1.47 6.31
N LYS A 150 8.40 -2.17 6.82
CA LYS A 150 9.80 -1.83 6.55
C LYS A 150 10.27 -2.26 5.16
N GLY A 151 9.93 -3.44 4.73
CA GLY A 151 10.44 -3.97 3.47
C GLY A 151 10.07 -5.44 3.24
N PRO A 152 10.71 -6.11 2.27
CA PRO A 152 10.36 -7.49 1.89
C PRO A 152 10.40 -8.47 3.06
N GLY A 153 11.36 -8.34 3.96
CA GLY A 153 11.47 -9.18 5.15
C GLY A 153 10.33 -8.99 6.16
N ALA A 154 9.59 -7.89 6.07
CA ALA A 154 8.43 -7.59 6.91
C ALA A 154 7.09 -7.88 6.22
N ALA A 155 7.09 -8.39 4.99
CA ALA A 155 5.88 -8.52 4.19
C ALA A 155 4.79 -9.37 4.85
N MET A 156 5.18 -10.48 5.48
CA MET A 156 4.24 -11.36 6.18
C MET A 156 3.62 -10.67 7.39
N GLU A 157 4.43 -10.07 8.26
CA GLU A 157 3.95 -9.35 9.43
C GLU A 157 3.05 -8.17 9.04
N PHE A 158 3.43 -7.45 7.98
CA PHE A 158 2.64 -6.36 7.44
C PHE A 158 1.26 -6.84 6.97
N ALA A 159 1.22 -7.90 6.17
CA ALA A 159 -0.04 -8.46 5.67
C ALA A 159 -0.94 -8.95 6.80
N LEU A 160 -0.36 -9.60 7.82
CA LEU A 160 -1.10 -10.05 9.01
C LEU A 160 -1.64 -8.86 9.83
N ALA A 161 -0.88 -7.78 9.93
CA ALA A 161 -1.36 -6.56 10.60
C ALA A 161 -2.56 -5.94 9.89
N VAL A 162 -2.57 -5.99 8.56
CA VAL A 162 -3.73 -5.54 7.76
C VAL A 162 -4.95 -6.42 8.02
N VAL A 163 -4.78 -7.74 8.03
CA VAL A 163 -5.87 -8.68 8.34
C VAL A 163 -6.42 -8.43 9.73
N GLU A 164 -5.54 -8.27 10.71
CA GLU A 164 -5.95 -7.96 12.10
C GLU A 164 -6.75 -6.66 12.18
N LEU A 165 -6.31 -5.62 11.47
CA LEU A 165 -7.02 -4.33 11.48
C LEU A 165 -8.46 -4.48 10.96
N LEU A 166 -8.66 -5.27 9.91
CA LEU A 166 -9.97 -5.42 9.28
C LEU A 166 -10.87 -6.45 9.99
N GLN A 167 -10.31 -7.48 10.58
CA GLN A 167 -11.08 -8.59 11.18
C GLN A 167 -11.03 -8.64 12.69
N GLY A 168 -10.12 -7.88 13.31
CA GLY A 168 -9.94 -7.89 14.77
C GLY A 168 -9.30 -9.19 15.30
N LYS A 169 -8.53 -9.90 14.47
CA LYS A 169 -7.95 -11.21 14.83
C LYS A 169 -6.48 -11.28 14.47
#